data_4daeaaf27a26daa19b1bd9b5452512c8
#
_entry.id   4daeaaf27a26daa19b1bd9b5452512c8
#
_cell.length_a   1.000
_cell.length_b   1.000
_cell.length_c   1.000
_cell.angle_alpha   90.00
_cell.angle_beta   90.00
_cell.angle_gamma   90.00
#
_symmetry.space_group_name_H-M   'P 1'
#
loop_
_entity.id
_entity.type
_entity.pdbx_description
1 polymer ?
#
loop_
_entity_poly.entity_id
_entity_poly.type
_entity_poly.pdbx_seq_one_letter_code
_entity_poly.pdbx_strand_id
1 'polypeptide(L)'
;CFGSESGNLEELSSAADLLADESEEYQQVLRQHLKDGYPFPQARAAAFSFCSPKTDPELLSQPNNTLGIEYLKAIKKQKSPVTPVTIKRMGSGYHEAVISSDQPMASATAIRAVLESRTVDDFKESNLLLASQIPPAALNLARTRLPLTADDFSALLSFRFLELDRQRTPLETFLDVSPELAKRISRQILDFSPISSRIQNLKTRQYTYTRISRSLFHILLDMTEADAVRRKTNGYVSYVRILGFRRESAPLLGAIKKASALPLITKTADASKMLPEHAFSDFQKDLYCSHLYQAVYQAKTGQALPNEYTHSVIIR
;
A
#
# COMPACT_ATOMS: atom_id res chain seq x y z
N CYS A 1 2.52 2.59 17.43
CA CYS A 1 1.13 2.22 17.68
C CYS A 1 0.50 1.66 16.41
N PHE A 2 -0.31 0.58 16.50
CA PHE A 2 -1.01 -0.01 15.37
C PHE A 2 -2.38 -0.57 15.81
N GLY A 3 -3.32 -0.69 14.86
CA GLY A 3 -4.61 -1.33 15.11
C GLY A 3 -4.52 -2.84 14.86
N SER A 4 -5.21 -3.65 15.65
CA SER A 4 -5.36 -5.08 15.44
C SER A 4 -6.78 -5.54 15.74
N GLU A 5 -7.20 -6.64 15.15
CA GLU A 5 -8.51 -7.22 15.42
C GLU A 5 -8.53 -7.86 16.82
N SER A 6 -7.45 -8.53 17.23
CA SER A 6 -7.38 -9.14 18.56
C SER A 6 -7.30 -8.11 19.69
N GLY A 7 -6.57 -7.00 19.49
CA GLY A 7 -6.30 -6.01 20.55
C GLY A 7 -5.38 -6.55 21.66
N ASN A 8 -4.85 -7.75 21.52
CA ASN A 8 -4.01 -8.42 22.52
C ASN A 8 -2.54 -8.40 22.08
N LEU A 9 -1.74 -7.51 22.70
CA LEU A 9 -0.34 -7.35 22.35
C LEU A 9 0.51 -8.59 22.70
N GLU A 10 0.19 -9.30 23.77
CA GLU A 10 0.94 -10.50 24.21
C GLU A 10 0.79 -11.63 23.21
N GLU A 11 -0.45 -11.86 22.75
CA GLU A 11 -0.75 -12.87 21.74
C GLU A 11 -0.07 -12.58 20.42
N LEU A 12 -0.13 -11.31 19.95
CA LEU A 12 0.53 -10.87 18.74
C LEU A 12 2.06 -10.96 18.85
N SER A 13 2.62 -10.66 20.04
CA SER A 13 4.07 -10.75 20.27
C SER A 13 4.53 -12.20 20.27
N SER A 14 3.78 -13.11 20.90
CA SER A 14 4.07 -14.56 20.89
C SER A 14 4.06 -15.12 19.47
N ALA A 15 3.07 -14.70 18.66
CA ALA A 15 3.03 -15.06 17.24
C ALA A 15 4.23 -14.49 16.46
N ALA A 16 4.62 -13.25 16.74
CA ALA A 16 5.77 -12.60 16.12
C ALA A 16 7.08 -13.31 16.47
N ASP A 17 7.21 -13.79 17.70
CA ASP A 17 8.39 -14.53 18.16
C ASP A 17 8.55 -15.86 17.42
N LEU A 18 7.48 -16.64 17.30
CA LEU A 18 7.49 -17.89 16.55
C LEU A 18 7.82 -17.65 15.07
N LEU A 19 7.21 -16.62 14.46
CA LEU A 19 7.39 -16.29 13.05
C LEU A 19 8.68 -15.53 12.75
N ALA A 20 9.42 -15.03 13.75
CA ALA A 20 10.73 -14.41 13.55
C ALA A 20 11.83 -15.45 13.41
N ASP A 21 11.72 -16.54 14.15
CA ASP A 21 12.73 -17.60 14.25
C ASP A 21 12.22 -18.92 13.62
N GLU A 22 11.45 -18.85 12.56
CA GLU A 22 10.80 -19.96 11.86
C GLU A 22 11.53 -21.29 12.03
N SER A 23 11.04 -22.16 12.94
CA SER A 23 11.66 -23.45 13.26
C SER A 23 11.67 -24.37 12.03
N GLU A 24 12.54 -25.39 12.03
CA GLU A 24 12.57 -26.38 10.95
C GLU A 24 11.22 -27.07 10.78
N GLU A 25 10.51 -27.35 11.89
CA GLU A 25 9.16 -27.94 11.89
C GLU A 25 8.16 -27.03 11.20
N TYR A 26 8.16 -25.73 11.54
CA TYR A 26 7.33 -24.73 10.87
C TYR A 26 7.58 -24.71 9.36
N GLN A 27 8.84 -24.67 8.94
CA GLN A 27 9.21 -24.64 7.53
C GLN A 27 8.84 -25.94 6.79
N GLN A 28 8.91 -27.10 7.45
CA GLN A 28 8.50 -28.37 6.86
C GLN A 28 7.00 -28.40 6.59
N VAL A 29 6.18 -28.02 7.58
CA VAL A 29 4.72 -27.95 7.43
C VAL A 29 4.32 -26.95 6.36
N LEU A 30 4.94 -25.75 6.36
CA LEU A 30 4.70 -24.73 5.35
C LEU A 30 5.00 -25.24 3.92
N ARG A 31 6.17 -25.86 3.72
CA ARG A 31 6.56 -26.42 2.41
C ARG A 31 5.63 -27.54 1.96
N GLN A 32 5.17 -28.38 2.89
CA GLN A 32 4.24 -29.46 2.54
C GLN A 32 2.91 -28.90 2.03
N HIS A 33 2.30 -27.96 2.75
CA HIS A 33 1.04 -27.36 2.33
C HIS A 33 1.17 -26.58 0.99
N LEU A 34 2.30 -25.92 0.77
CA LEU A 34 2.57 -25.26 -0.53
C LEU A 34 2.68 -26.27 -1.69
N LYS A 35 3.31 -27.45 -1.46
CA LYS A 35 3.36 -28.55 -2.44
C LYS A 35 1.98 -29.13 -2.72
N ASP A 36 1.13 -29.21 -1.71
CA ASP A 36 -0.26 -29.68 -1.82
C ASP A 36 -1.19 -28.66 -2.53
N GLY A 37 -0.61 -27.52 -2.96
CA GLY A 37 -1.30 -26.49 -3.75
C GLY A 37 -2.12 -25.49 -2.93
N TYR A 38 -1.93 -25.42 -1.61
CA TYR A 38 -2.57 -24.39 -0.79
C TYR A 38 -1.96 -23.00 -1.07
N PRO A 39 -2.76 -21.93 -1.09
CA PRO A 39 -2.26 -20.56 -1.14
C PRO A 39 -1.36 -20.26 0.08
N PHE A 40 -0.33 -19.43 -0.12
CA PHE A 40 0.63 -19.08 0.94
C PHE A 40 -0.02 -18.67 2.28
N PRO A 41 -1.09 -17.82 2.33
CA PRO A 41 -1.71 -17.45 3.60
C PRO A 41 -2.29 -18.65 4.36
N GLN A 42 -2.90 -19.61 3.65
CA GLN A 42 -3.45 -20.81 4.26
C GLN A 42 -2.36 -21.78 4.70
N ALA A 43 -1.32 -21.99 3.89
CA ALA A 43 -0.17 -22.78 4.24
C ALA A 43 0.56 -22.23 5.48
N ARG A 44 0.72 -20.89 5.53
CA ARG A 44 1.31 -20.17 6.68
C ARG A 44 0.47 -20.34 7.96
N ALA A 45 -0.85 -20.20 7.86
CA ALA A 45 -1.75 -20.37 8.99
C ALA A 45 -1.72 -21.81 9.53
N ALA A 46 -1.69 -22.82 8.65
CA ALA A 46 -1.58 -24.22 9.04
C ALA A 46 -0.25 -24.52 9.76
N ALA A 47 0.88 -24.04 9.22
CA ALA A 47 2.19 -24.20 9.85
C ALA A 47 2.25 -23.50 11.21
N PHE A 48 1.65 -22.31 11.33
CA PHE A 48 1.56 -21.58 12.60
C PHE A 48 0.74 -22.35 13.63
N SER A 49 -0.46 -22.82 13.28
CA SER A 49 -1.33 -23.58 14.19
C SER A 49 -0.69 -24.89 14.63
N PHE A 50 0.11 -25.53 13.77
CA PHE A 50 0.87 -26.73 14.14
C PHE A 50 1.91 -26.43 15.24
N CYS A 51 2.66 -25.32 15.11
CA CYS A 51 3.69 -24.93 16.09
C CYS A 51 3.11 -24.25 17.33
N SER A 52 1.91 -23.70 17.26
CA SER A 52 1.24 -23.00 18.37
C SER A 52 -0.23 -23.39 18.48
N PRO A 53 -0.53 -24.63 18.91
CA PRO A 53 -1.90 -25.18 18.92
C PRO A 53 -2.84 -24.50 19.92
N LYS A 54 -2.32 -23.70 20.84
CA LYS A 54 -3.11 -22.94 21.83
C LYS A 54 -3.51 -21.54 21.35
N THR A 55 -2.93 -21.08 20.25
CA THR A 55 -3.22 -19.74 19.69
C THR A 55 -4.40 -19.83 18.74
N ASP A 56 -5.22 -18.78 18.71
CA ASP A 56 -6.36 -18.71 17.80
C ASP A 56 -5.90 -18.91 16.34
N PRO A 57 -6.41 -19.93 15.64
CA PRO A 57 -6.08 -20.17 14.23
C PRO A 57 -6.41 -19.00 13.32
N GLU A 58 -7.40 -18.15 13.69
CA GLU A 58 -7.80 -16.99 12.91
C GLU A 58 -6.85 -15.78 13.07
N LEU A 59 -5.93 -15.82 14.02
CA LEU A 59 -5.03 -14.69 14.29
C LEU A 59 -4.27 -14.23 13.03
N LEU A 60 -3.79 -15.18 12.23
CA LEU A 60 -3.06 -14.91 10.97
C LEU A 60 -3.98 -14.70 9.75
N SER A 61 -5.27 -14.99 9.86
CA SER A 61 -6.23 -14.75 8.77
C SER A 61 -6.68 -13.29 8.72
N GLN A 62 -6.53 -12.58 9.83
CA GLN A 62 -6.98 -11.19 9.98
C GLN A 62 -5.87 -10.22 9.56
N PRO A 63 -6.17 -9.29 8.62
CA PRO A 63 -5.12 -8.51 7.95
C PRO A 63 -4.37 -7.54 8.87
N ASN A 64 -5.04 -6.92 9.86
CA ASN A 64 -4.35 -5.99 10.75
C ASN A 64 -3.57 -6.71 11.85
N ASN A 65 -4.01 -7.90 12.30
CA ASN A 65 -3.20 -8.76 13.14
C ASN A 65 -1.92 -9.17 12.41
N THR A 66 -2.04 -9.63 11.15
CA THR A 66 -0.87 -9.99 10.33
C THR A 66 0.10 -8.82 10.19
N LEU A 67 -0.39 -7.62 9.90
CA LEU A 67 0.45 -6.42 9.80
C LEU A 67 1.11 -6.07 11.15
N GLY A 68 0.37 -6.15 12.25
CA GLY A 68 0.89 -5.94 13.61
C GLY A 68 2.01 -6.92 13.97
N ILE A 69 1.83 -8.19 13.62
CA ILE A 69 2.85 -9.24 13.81
C ILE A 69 4.13 -8.91 13.01
N GLU A 70 4.01 -8.45 11.76
CA GLU A 70 5.20 -8.04 10.97
C GLU A 70 5.92 -6.83 11.57
N TYR A 71 5.20 -5.85 12.17
CA TYR A 71 5.84 -4.76 12.92
C TYR A 71 6.60 -5.29 14.15
N LEU A 72 6.01 -6.19 14.92
CA LEU A 72 6.64 -6.78 16.11
C LEU A 72 7.88 -7.61 15.73
N LYS A 73 7.81 -8.38 14.65
CA LYS A 73 8.97 -9.10 14.08
C LYS A 73 10.09 -8.13 13.71
N ALA A 74 9.76 -7.01 13.05
CA ALA A 74 10.75 -6.02 12.65
C ALA A 74 11.42 -5.35 13.87
N ILE A 75 10.64 -4.97 14.89
CA ILE A 75 11.14 -4.41 16.14
C ILE A 75 12.12 -5.39 16.81
N LYS A 76 11.75 -6.66 16.89
CA LYS A 76 12.58 -7.72 17.48
C LYS A 76 13.88 -7.92 16.68
N LYS A 77 13.77 -8.14 15.37
CA LYS A 77 14.93 -8.40 14.50
C LYS A 77 15.93 -7.23 14.51
N GLN A 78 15.45 -6.00 14.58
CA GLN A 78 16.29 -4.81 14.62
C GLN A 78 16.76 -4.46 16.04
N LYS A 79 16.34 -5.22 17.05
CA LYS A 79 16.61 -4.91 18.49
C LYS A 79 16.26 -3.46 18.81
N SER A 80 15.14 -2.98 18.25
CA SER A 80 14.71 -1.61 18.37
C SER A 80 14.20 -1.28 19.78
N PRO A 81 14.52 -0.12 20.37
CA PRO A 81 14.02 0.30 21.68
C PRO A 81 12.55 0.76 21.63
N VAL A 82 11.88 0.70 20.48
CA VAL A 82 10.49 1.13 20.33
C VAL A 82 9.56 0.21 21.10
N THR A 83 8.74 0.79 21.99
CA THR A 83 7.68 0.08 22.70
C THR A 83 6.43 -0.03 21.84
N PRO A 84 6.00 -1.23 21.46
CA PRO A 84 4.80 -1.41 20.65
C PRO A 84 3.53 -1.22 21.49
N VAL A 85 2.50 -0.64 20.87
CA VAL A 85 1.16 -0.51 21.47
C VAL A 85 0.13 -0.88 20.41
N THR A 86 -0.80 -1.76 20.76
CA THR A 86 -1.93 -2.11 19.90
C THR A 86 -3.22 -1.48 20.38
N ILE A 87 -4.08 -1.09 19.43
CA ILE A 87 -5.44 -0.61 19.68
C ILE A 87 -6.40 -1.61 19.05
N LYS A 88 -7.34 -2.12 19.84
CA LYS A 88 -8.35 -3.04 19.32
C LYS A 88 -9.25 -2.31 18.31
N ARG A 89 -9.39 -2.87 17.12
CA ARG A 89 -10.30 -2.36 16.10
C ARG A 89 -11.75 -2.55 16.56
N MET A 90 -12.54 -1.52 16.32
CA MET A 90 -13.98 -1.55 16.56
C MET A 90 -14.70 -1.34 15.22
N GLY A 91 -15.86 -1.97 15.04
CA GLY A 91 -16.72 -1.79 13.88
C GLY A 91 -16.75 -3.00 12.94
N SER A 92 -17.15 -2.75 11.70
CA SER A 92 -17.42 -3.76 10.68
C SER A 92 -16.20 -4.61 10.30
N GLY A 93 -16.46 -5.85 9.89
CA GLY A 93 -15.46 -6.75 9.34
C GLY A 93 -14.78 -6.16 8.10
N TYR A 94 -13.54 -6.60 7.84
CA TYR A 94 -12.69 -6.06 6.75
C TYR A 94 -13.34 -6.14 5.35
N HIS A 95 -14.24 -7.10 5.14
CA HIS A 95 -14.86 -7.39 3.83
C HIS A 95 -16.27 -6.83 3.64
N GLU A 96 -16.82 -6.11 4.61
CA GLU A 96 -18.15 -5.51 4.45
C GLU A 96 -18.09 -4.35 3.45
N ALA A 97 -18.85 -4.51 2.34
CA ALA A 97 -18.86 -3.55 1.23
C ALA A 97 -19.98 -2.49 1.36
N VAL A 98 -20.86 -2.63 2.34
CA VAL A 98 -22.03 -1.75 2.52
C VAL A 98 -21.91 -1.03 3.86
N ILE A 99 -22.26 0.25 3.89
CA ILE A 99 -22.40 1.02 5.14
C ILE A 99 -23.71 0.63 5.78
N SER A 100 -23.66 0.03 6.98
CA SER A 100 -24.84 -0.28 7.80
C SER A 100 -25.05 0.83 8.84
N SER A 101 -26.32 1.23 9.04
CA SER A 101 -26.70 2.19 10.09
C SER A 101 -26.46 1.66 11.51
N ASP A 102 -26.40 0.33 11.65
CA ASP A 102 -26.29 -0.34 12.96
C ASP A 102 -24.85 -0.48 13.44
N GLN A 103 -23.86 -0.09 12.60
CA GLN A 103 -22.45 -0.18 12.94
C GLN A 103 -21.84 1.21 13.15
N PRO A 104 -21.07 1.40 14.21
CA PRO A 104 -20.49 2.70 14.54
C PRO A 104 -19.40 3.16 13.57
N MET A 105 -18.79 2.24 12.81
CA MET A 105 -17.71 2.53 11.85
C MET A 105 -17.79 1.58 10.66
N ALA A 106 -17.87 2.15 9.47
CA ALA A 106 -17.82 1.39 8.22
C ALA A 106 -16.40 0.91 7.88
N SER A 107 -16.32 -0.17 7.12
CA SER A 107 -15.04 -0.64 6.56
C SER A 107 -14.47 0.36 5.55
N ALA A 108 -13.16 0.38 5.37
CA ALA A 108 -12.52 1.17 4.32
C ALA A 108 -13.00 0.75 2.91
N THR A 109 -13.43 -0.50 2.73
CA THR A 109 -14.00 -1.01 1.49
C THR A 109 -15.36 -0.40 1.21
N ALA A 110 -16.25 -0.33 2.21
CA ALA A 110 -17.55 0.31 2.08
C ALA A 110 -17.42 1.83 1.80
N ILE A 111 -16.51 2.52 2.51
CA ILE A 111 -16.25 3.96 2.27
C ILE A 111 -15.75 4.18 0.83
N ARG A 112 -14.79 3.37 0.33
CA ARG A 112 -14.31 3.47 -1.05
C ARG A 112 -15.43 3.22 -2.06
N ALA A 113 -16.26 2.22 -1.86
CA ALA A 113 -17.37 1.92 -2.76
C ALA A 113 -18.32 3.13 -2.90
N VAL A 114 -18.66 3.81 -1.77
CA VAL A 114 -19.47 5.04 -1.80
C VAL A 114 -18.74 6.18 -2.51
N LEU A 115 -17.42 6.32 -2.31
CA LEU A 115 -16.65 7.37 -2.98
C LEU A 115 -16.51 7.13 -4.49
N GLU A 116 -16.33 5.89 -4.92
CA GLU A 116 -16.15 5.49 -6.32
C GLU A 116 -17.47 5.54 -7.12
N SER A 117 -18.60 5.24 -6.49
CA SER A 117 -19.91 5.30 -7.13
C SER A 117 -20.46 6.72 -7.31
N ARG A 118 -19.77 7.74 -6.81
CA ARG A 118 -20.24 9.13 -6.87
C ARG A 118 -20.32 9.66 -8.29
N THR A 119 -21.51 10.15 -8.64
CA THR A 119 -21.73 11.07 -9.75
C THR A 119 -21.83 12.50 -9.23
N VAL A 120 -21.77 13.48 -10.12
CA VAL A 120 -21.91 14.91 -9.74
C VAL A 120 -23.27 15.17 -9.08
N ASP A 121 -24.29 14.41 -9.43
CA ASP A 121 -25.67 14.56 -8.95
C ASP A 121 -25.89 13.92 -7.56
N ASP A 122 -25.14 12.86 -7.20
CA ASP A 122 -25.34 12.08 -5.96
C ASP A 122 -24.54 12.62 -4.75
N PHE A 123 -23.92 13.79 -4.90
CA PHE A 123 -23.01 14.35 -3.90
C PHE A 123 -23.64 14.56 -2.50
N LYS A 124 -24.93 14.89 -2.44
CA LYS A 124 -25.61 15.18 -1.16
C LYS A 124 -25.88 13.92 -0.36
N GLU A 125 -26.39 12.87 -0.99
CA GLU A 125 -26.78 11.62 -0.33
C GLU A 125 -25.55 10.84 0.15
N SER A 126 -24.54 10.72 -0.73
CA SER A 126 -23.24 10.12 -0.37
C SER A 126 -22.56 10.83 0.80
N ASN A 127 -22.70 12.15 0.91
CA ASN A 127 -22.12 12.91 2.01
C ASN A 127 -22.83 12.66 3.35
N LEU A 128 -24.14 12.41 3.34
CA LEU A 128 -24.89 12.05 4.55
C LEU A 128 -24.45 10.69 5.07
N LEU A 129 -24.31 9.70 4.20
CA LEU A 129 -23.82 8.37 4.56
C LEU A 129 -22.41 8.42 5.16
N LEU A 130 -21.51 9.24 4.59
CA LEU A 130 -20.13 9.33 5.06
C LEU A 130 -19.96 10.21 6.31
N ALA A 131 -20.89 11.11 6.60
CA ALA A 131 -20.74 12.10 7.68
C ALA A 131 -20.57 11.47 9.08
N SER A 132 -21.21 10.31 9.30
CA SER A 132 -21.10 9.56 10.56
C SER A 132 -19.91 8.58 10.58
N GLN A 133 -19.27 8.32 9.43
CA GLN A 133 -18.30 7.23 9.25
C GLN A 133 -16.86 7.71 9.15
N ILE A 134 -16.63 8.98 8.81
CA ILE A 134 -15.29 9.54 8.63
C ILE A 134 -15.13 10.87 9.37
N PRO A 135 -13.90 11.23 9.79
CA PRO A 135 -13.65 12.50 10.47
C PRO A 135 -14.07 13.71 9.62
N PRO A 136 -14.54 14.82 10.24
CA PRO A 136 -15.01 16.01 9.51
C PRO A 136 -14.00 16.57 8.50
N ALA A 137 -12.70 16.53 8.82
CA ALA A 137 -11.64 16.98 7.91
C ALA A 137 -11.56 16.11 6.65
N ALA A 138 -11.71 14.78 6.79
CA ALA A 138 -11.74 13.85 5.66
C ALA A 138 -13.04 14.01 4.85
N LEU A 139 -14.17 14.24 5.51
CA LEU A 139 -15.45 14.53 4.84
C LEU A 139 -15.37 15.80 3.99
N ASN A 140 -14.72 16.86 4.48
CA ASN A 140 -14.52 18.08 3.70
C ASN A 140 -13.68 17.84 2.44
N LEU A 141 -12.63 17.05 2.53
CA LEU A 141 -11.86 16.63 1.35
C LEU A 141 -12.70 15.81 0.39
N ALA A 142 -13.45 14.85 0.91
CA ALA A 142 -14.36 14.03 0.11
C ALA A 142 -15.46 14.86 -0.58
N ARG A 143 -15.88 15.98 -0.03
CA ARG A 143 -16.85 16.92 -0.63
C ARG A 143 -16.26 17.78 -1.75
N THR A 144 -14.97 18.04 -1.71
CA THR A 144 -14.33 19.00 -2.62
C THR A 144 -13.48 18.32 -3.71
N ARG A 145 -13.21 17.01 -3.58
CA ARG A 145 -12.35 16.29 -4.51
C ARG A 145 -13.01 14.99 -4.96
N LEU A 146 -13.00 14.76 -6.27
CA LEU A 146 -13.36 13.47 -6.85
C LEU A 146 -12.19 12.48 -6.66
N PRO A 147 -12.46 11.23 -6.28
CA PRO A 147 -11.42 10.21 -6.20
C PRO A 147 -10.96 9.80 -7.59
N LEU A 148 -9.68 9.41 -7.72
CA LEU A 148 -9.20 8.66 -8.86
C LEU A 148 -9.32 7.16 -8.57
N THR A 149 -9.71 6.42 -9.59
CA THR A 149 -9.75 4.96 -9.60
C THR A 149 -8.62 4.40 -10.45
N ALA A 150 -8.38 3.10 -10.40
CA ALA A 150 -7.41 2.46 -11.27
C ALA A 150 -7.74 2.70 -12.76
N ASP A 151 -9.02 2.75 -13.11
CA ASP A 151 -9.46 2.89 -14.49
C ASP A 151 -9.16 4.27 -15.10
N ASP A 152 -8.99 5.30 -14.27
CA ASP A 152 -8.56 6.62 -14.74
C ASP A 152 -7.15 6.60 -15.35
N PHE A 153 -6.34 5.59 -15.04
CA PHE A 153 -4.99 5.38 -15.58
C PHE A 153 -4.93 4.46 -16.79
N SER A 154 -6.06 3.96 -17.29
CA SER A 154 -6.10 2.94 -18.34
C SER A 154 -5.45 3.39 -19.66
N ALA A 155 -5.67 4.62 -20.07
CA ALA A 155 -5.06 5.17 -21.29
C ALA A 155 -3.52 5.26 -21.16
N LEU A 156 -3.03 5.69 -20.00
CA LEU A 156 -1.59 5.77 -19.73
C LEU A 156 -0.94 4.40 -19.69
N LEU A 157 -1.59 3.40 -19.07
CA LEU A 157 -1.09 2.02 -19.08
C LEU A 157 -1.07 1.46 -20.50
N SER A 158 -2.10 1.71 -21.30
CA SER A 158 -2.15 1.29 -22.72
C SER A 158 -1.04 1.91 -23.53
N PHE A 159 -0.80 3.22 -23.37
CA PHE A 159 0.33 3.92 -24.00
C PHE A 159 1.67 3.31 -23.56
N ARG A 160 1.85 3.05 -22.26
CA ARG A 160 3.06 2.42 -21.74
C ARG A 160 3.30 1.04 -22.35
N PHE A 161 2.26 0.24 -22.51
CA PHE A 161 2.37 -1.06 -23.18
C PHE A 161 2.81 -0.94 -24.62
N LEU A 162 2.27 0.00 -25.40
CA LEU A 162 2.69 0.24 -26.77
C LEU A 162 4.16 0.68 -26.86
N GLU A 163 4.62 1.51 -25.92
CA GLU A 163 6.04 1.89 -25.86
C GLU A 163 6.95 0.70 -25.59
N LEU A 164 6.60 -0.12 -24.58
CA LEU A 164 7.38 -1.30 -24.19
C LEU A 164 7.42 -2.34 -25.32
N ASP A 165 6.30 -2.56 -25.99
CA ASP A 165 6.22 -3.46 -27.15
C ASP A 165 7.09 -2.96 -28.31
N ARG A 166 7.00 -1.68 -28.64
CA ARG A 166 7.86 -1.04 -29.67
C ARG A 166 9.35 -1.14 -29.33
N GLN A 167 9.70 -0.98 -28.07
CA GLN A 167 11.08 -1.07 -27.55
C GLN A 167 11.53 -2.51 -27.36
N ARG A 168 10.63 -3.50 -27.47
CA ARG A 168 10.87 -4.92 -27.18
C ARG A 168 11.39 -5.13 -25.75
N THR A 169 10.89 -4.34 -24.79
CA THR A 169 11.29 -4.44 -23.39
C THR A 169 10.59 -5.64 -22.74
N PRO A 170 11.33 -6.60 -22.16
CA PRO A 170 10.73 -7.74 -21.50
C PRO A 170 9.91 -7.31 -20.26
N LEU A 171 8.63 -7.70 -20.18
CA LEU A 171 7.76 -7.31 -19.07
C LEU A 171 8.16 -7.92 -17.73
N GLU A 172 8.87 -9.04 -17.72
CA GLU A 172 9.43 -9.68 -16.52
C GLU A 172 10.53 -8.88 -15.84
N THR A 173 11.01 -7.80 -16.44
CA THR A 173 11.95 -6.87 -15.80
C THR A 173 11.28 -6.01 -14.73
N PHE A 174 9.94 -5.86 -14.80
CA PHE A 174 9.18 -5.08 -13.83
C PHE A 174 8.89 -5.87 -12.57
N LEU A 175 8.86 -5.18 -11.45
CA LEU A 175 8.62 -5.75 -10.13
C LEU A 175 7.26 -6.50 -10.08
N ASP A 176 7.25 -7.66 -9.44
CA ASP A 176 6.09 -8.55 -9.30
C ASP A 176 5.56 -9.17 -10.62
N VAL A 177 6.27 -9.02 -11.73
CA VAL A 177 5.87 -9.59 -13.03
C VAL A 177 6.65 -10.87 -13.30
N SER A 178 6.05 -12.02 -12.98
CA SER A 178 6.65 -13.32 -13.32
C SER A 178 6.62 -13.57 -14.84
N PRO A 179 7.50 -14.45 -15.38
CA PRO A 179 7.49 -14.80 -16.81
C PRO A 179 6.12 -15.27 -17.32
N GLU A 180 5.38 -16.00 -16.49
CA GLU A 180 4.03 -16.47 -16.85
C GLU A 180 3.05 -15.29 -16.94
N LEU A 181 3.08 -14.37 -15.95
CA LEU A 181 2.23 -13.17 -15.96
C LEU A 181 2.60 -12.26 -17.13
N ALA A 182 3.88 -12.07 -17.41
CA ALA A 182 4.37 -11.32 -18.58
C ALA A 182 3.79 -11.87 -19.88
N LYS A 183 3.85 -13.19 -20.10
CA LYS A 183 3.28 -13.84 -21.28
C LYS A 183 1.76 -13.63 -21.38
N ARG A 184 1.05 -13.64 -20.26
CA ARG A 184 -0.40 -13.38 -20.25
C ARG A 184 -0.72 -11.93 -20.58
N ILE A 185 0.02 -10.97 -20.03
CA ILE A 185 -0.12 -9.54 -20.31
C ILE A 185 0.19 -9.27 -21.79
N SER A 186 1.27 -9.83 -22.33
CA SER A 186 1.68 -9.62 -23.73
C SER A 186 0.61 -10.08 -24.73
N ARG A 187 -0.17 -11.10 -24.42
CA ARG A 187 -1.30 -11.55 -25.28
C ARG A 187 -2.44 -10.54 -25.33
N GLN A 188 -2.51 -9.62 -24.36
CA GLN A 188 -3.58 -8.62 -24.22
C GLN A 188 -3.04 -7.19 -24.38
N ILE A 189 -1.84 -7.03 -24.94
CA ILE A 189 -1.17 -5.71 -25.02
C ILE A 189 -1.98 -4.71 -25.85
N LEU A 190 -2.68 -5.21 -26.88
CA LEU A 190 -3.56 -4.41 -27.76
C LEU A 190 -5.04 -4.39 -27.31
N ASP A 191 -5.34 -4.94 -26.14
CA ASP A 191 -6.66 -4.81 -25.54
C ASP A 191 -6.71 -3.51 -24.73
N PHE A 192 -7.29 -2.45 -25.30
CA PHE A 192 -7.36 -1.12 -24.69
C PHE A 192 -8.49 -0.97 -23.66
N SER A 193 -8.86 -2.06 -23.00
CA SER A 193 -9.88 -2.07 -21.96
C SER A 193 -9.43 -1.38 -20.66
N PRO A 194 -10.39 -1.00 -19.79
CA PRO A 194 -10.08 -0.48 -18.47
C PRO A 194 -9.19 -1.42 -17.65
N ILE A 195 -8.39 -0.86 -16.74
CA ILE A 195 -7.49 -1.64 -15.86
C ILE A 195 -8.26 -2.68 -15.06
N SER A 196 -9.43 -2.35 -14.52
CA SER A 196 -10.28 -3.28 -13.78
C SER A 196 -10.67 -4.50 -14.63
N SER A 197 -11.06 -4.29 -15.89
CA SER A 197 -11.38 -5.37 -16.84
C SER A 197 -10.16 -6.19 -17.20
N ARG A 198 -9.00 -5.56 -17.45
CA ARG A 198 -7.72 -6.27 -17.68
C ARG A 198 -7.37 -7.17 -16.50
N ILE A 199 -7.52 -6.67 -15.26
CA ILE A 199 -7.22 -7.45 -14.07
C ILE A 199 -8.14 -8.69 -14.01
N GLN A 200 -9.43 -8.55 -14.30
CA GLN A 200 -10.37 -9.69 -14.31
C GLN A 200 -9.98 -10.73 -15.37
N ASN A 201 -9.58 -10.30 -16.56
CA ASN A 201 -9.15 -11.20 -17.65
C ASN A 201 -7.83 -11.92 -17.33
N LEU A 202 -6.93 -11.28 -16.57
CA LEU A 202 -5.65 -11.86 -16.16
C LEU A 202 -5.75 -12.75 -14.92
N LYS A 203 -6.83 -12.61 -14.13
CA LYS A 203 -7.01 -13.29 -12.85
C LYS A 203 -7.04 -14.81 -13.01
N THR A 204 -6.37 -15.49 -12.09
CA THR A 204 -6.38 -16.95 -11.94
C THR A 204 -6.39 -17.32 -10.46
N ARG A 205 -6.42 -18.61 -10.16
CA ARG A 205 -6.26 -19.10 -8.78
C ARG A 205 -4.94 -18.65 -8.14
N GLN A 206 -3.86 -18.55 -8.93
CA GLN A 206 -2.53 -18.15 -8.46
C GLN A 206 -2.30 -16.63 -8.49
N TYR A 207 -2.95 -15.91 -9.41
CA TYR A 207 -2.84 -14.47 -9.59
C TYR A 207 -4.10 -13.78 -9.09
N THR A 208 -4.02 -13.28 -7.84
CA THR A 208 -5.11 -12.52 -7.22
C THR A 208 -5.28 -11.13 -7.87
N TYR A 209 -6.46 -10.53 -7.72
CA TYR A 209 -6.76 -9.18 -8.19
C TYR A 209 -5.69 -8.16 -7.75
N THR A 210 -5.37 -8.14 -6.47
CA THR A 210 -4.42 -7.19 -5.88
C THR A 210 -2.99 -7.39 -6.39
N ARG A 211 -2.56 -8.64 -6.64
CA ARG A 211 -1.26 -8.93 -7.23
C ARG A 211 -1.15 -8.40 -8.65
N ILE A 212 -2.16 -8.67 -9.49
CA ILE A 212 -2.18 -8.19 -10.88
C ILE A 212 -2.23 -6.66 -10.92
N SER A 213 -3.13 -6.04 -10.13
CA SER A 213 -3.22 -4.58 -10.02
C SER A 213 -1.87 -3.95 -9.70
N ARG A 214 -1.17 -4.48 -8.70
CA ARG A 214 0.16 -4.01 -8.31
C ARG A 214 1.18 -4.17 -9.45
N SER A 215 1.22 -5.33 -10.12
CA SER A 215 2.10 -5.56 -11.28
C SER A 215 1.85 -4.58 -12.42
N LEU A 216 0.58 -4.30 -12.76
CA LEU A 216 0.23 -3.33 -13.80
C LEU A 216 0.68 -1.91 -13.44
N PHE A 217 0.53 -1.51 -12.18
CA PHE A 217 1.03 -0.21 -11.72
C PHE A 217 2.56 -0.17 -11.65
N HIS A 218 3.25 -1.27 -11.34
CA HIS A 218 4.72 -1.33 -11.43
C HIS A 218 5.21 -1.11 -12.87
N ILE A 219 4.52 -1.67 -13.86
CA ILE A 219 4.82 -1.43 -15.28
C ILE A 219 4.57 0.04 -15.63
N LEU A 220 3.43 0.60 -15.25
CA LEU A 220 3.06 1.99 -15.51
C LEU A 220 4.07 2.97 -14.91
N LEU A 221 4.51 2.72 -13.67
CA LEU A 221 5.38 3.60 -12.89
C LEU A 221 6.87 3.29 -13.09
N ASP A 222 7.22 2.41 -14.02
CA ASP A 222 8.60 2.02 -14.31
C ASP A 222 9.35 1.50 -13.08
N MET A 223 8.68 0.67 -12.26
CA MET A 223 9.28 0.03 -11.10
C MET A 223 9.83 -1.33 -11.48
N THR A 224 11.15 -1.50 -11.42
CA THR A 224 11.82 -2.73 -11.83
C THR A 224 12.20 -3.61 -10.65
N GLU A 225 12.43 -4.91 -10.92
CA GLU A 225 12.99 -5.85 -9.94
C GLU A 225 14.40 -5.39 -9.47
N ALA A 226 15.20 -4.84 -10.38
CA ALA A 226 16.52 -4.29 -10.06
C ALA A 226 16.43 -3.13 -9.05
N ASP A 227 15.42 -2.25 -9.19
CA ASP A 227 15.17 -1.18 -8.22
C ASP A 227 14.81 -1.74 -6.84
N ALA A 228 13.97 -2.78 -6.79
CA ALA A 228 13.59 -3.42 -5.53
C ALA A 228 14.79 -4.06 -4.83
N VAL A 229 15.63 -4.76 -5.58
CA VAL A 229 16.89 -5.34 -5.06
C VAL A 229 17.82 -4.25 -4.54
N ARG A 230 18.03 -3.18 -5.31
CA ARG A 230 18.87 -2.05 -4.91
C ARG A 230 18.35 -1.38 -3.62
N ARG A 231 17.05 -1.14 -3.52
CA ARG A 231 16.43 -0.58 -2.30
C ARG A 231 16.59 -1.49 -1.10
N LYS A 232 16.42 -2.80 -1.29
CA LYS A 232 16.63 -3.79 -0.24
C LYS A 232 18.07 -3.77 0.29
N THR A 233 19.04 -3.72 -0.60
CA THR A 233 20.47 -3.66 -0.25
C THR A 233 20.80 -2.37 0.52
N ASN A 234 20.15 -1.25 0.19
CA ASN A 234 20.34 0.05 0.82
C ASN A 234 19.44 0.30 2.05
N GLY A 235 18.78 -0.73 2.60
CA GLY A 235 17.96 -0.62 3.81
C GLY A 235 16.54 -0.09 3.59
N TYR A 236 16.02 -0.10 2.35
CA TYR A 236 14.68 0.32 1.92
C TYR A 236 14.36 1.82 2.07
N VAL A 237 14.76 2.47 3.15
CA VAL A 237 14.42 3.87 3.46
C VAL A 237 15.67 4.70 3.42
N SER A 238 15.75 5.64 2.48
CA SER A 238 16.92 6.48 2.25
C SER A 238 16.74 7.94 2.68
N TYR A 239 15.52 8.36 2.97
CA TYR A 239 15.18 9.71 3.41
C TYR A 239 13.80 9.74 4.11
N VAL A 240 13.53 10.83 4.79
CA VAL A 240 12.23 11.14 5.40
C VAL A 240 11.71 12.43 4.78
N ARG A 241 10.53 12.41 4.16
CA ARG A 241 9.88 13.60 3.61
C ARG A 241 8.83 14.12 4.57
N ILE A 242 8.96 15.39 4.98
CA ILE A 242 8.02 16.08 5.86
C ILE A 242 7.01 16.82 4.98
N LEU A 243 5.76 16.41 5.02
CA LEU A 243 4.67 17.02 4.24
C LEU A 243 3.95 18.12 5.01
N GLY A 244 3.97 18.07 6.33
CA GLY A 244 3.36 19.09 7.19
C GLY A 244 3.63 18.83 8.67
N PHE A 245 3.44 19.87 9.48
CA PHE A 245 3.54 19.78 10.93
C PHE A 245 2.73 20.90 11.58
N ARG A 246 2.41 20.76 12.87
CA ARG A 246 1.82 21.81 13.67
C ARG A 246 2.90 22.79 14.11
N ARG A 247 2.61 24.09 14.13
CA ARG A 247 3.58 25.12 14.49
C ARG A 247 4.22 24.88 15.87
N GLU A 248 3.43 24.45 16.83
CA GLU A 248 3.90 24.08 18.17
C GLU A 248 4.86 22.88 18.18
N SER A 249 4.83 22.05 17.15
CA SER A 249 5.73 20.88 17.01
C SER A 249 7.07 21.20 16.32
N ALA A 250 7.33 22.45 15.98
CA ALA A 250 8.61 22.85 15.37
C ALA A 250 9.86 22.45 16.20
N PRO A 251 9.86 22.55 17.54
CA PRO A 251 10.99 22.09 18.38
C PRO A 251 11.24 20.57 18.22
N LEU A 252 10.15 19.76 18.11
CA LEU A 252 10.25 18.31 17.89
C LEU A 252 10.91 18.01 16.55
N LEU A 253 10.56 18.76 15.49
CA LEU A 253 11.19 18.59 14.17
C LEU A 253 12.70 18.85 14.23
N GLY A 254 13.13 19.84 15.02
CA GLY A 254 14.53 20.12 15.29
C GLY A 254 15.24 18.97 16.01
N ALA A 255 14.59 18.37 17.01
CA ALA A 255 15.10 17.20 17.74
C ALA A 255 15.20 15.98 16.81
N ILE A 256 14.19 15.71 16.02
CA ILE A 256 14.20 14.63 15.02
C ILE A 256 15.36 14.80 14.04
N LYS A 257 15.56 16.03 13.51
CA LYS A 257 16.65 16.31 12.57
C LYS A 257 18.03 16.02 13.16
N LYS A 258 18.22 16.26 14.47
CA LYS A 258 19.50 15.99 15.16
C LYS A 258 19.72 14.51 15.44
N ALA A 259 18.64 13.75 15.71
CA ALA A 259 18.72 12.35 16.10
C ALA A 259 18.58 11.39 14.91
N SER A 260 18.04 11.84 13.78
CA SER A 260 17.80 10.98 12.62
C SER A 260 19.08 10.65 11.88
N ALA A 261 19.30 9.36 11.60
CA ALA A 261 20.33 8.89 10.69
C ALA A 261 19.99 9.16 9.21
N LEU A 262 18.71 9.48 8.91
CA LEU A 262 18.23 9.74 7.55
C LEU A 262 18.04 11.24 7.32
N PRO A 263 18.32 11.74 6.11
CA PRO A 263 18.04 13.12 5.72
C PRO A 263 16.55 13.44 5.81
N LEU A 264 16.20 14.58 6.41
CA LEU A 264 14.84 15.10 6.45
C LEU A 264 14.63 16.14 5.35
N ILE A 265 13.75 15.83 4.40
CA ILE A 265 13.43 16.70 3.28
C ILE A 265 12.16 17.50 3.59
N THR A 266 12.27 18.79 3.74
CA THR A 266 11.15 19.73 3.92
C THR A 266 10.85 20.53 2.66
N LYS A 267 11.84 20.67 1.75
CA LYS A 267 11.69 21.34 0.45
C LYS A 267 12.17 20.41 -0.65
N THR A 268 11.35 20.18 -1.63
CA THR A 268 11.66 19.34 -2.79
C THR A 268 12.90 19.84 -3.54
N ALA A 269 13.06 21.16 -3.67
CA ALA A 269 14.20 21.77 -4.36
C ALA A 269 15.56 21.52 -3.70
N ASP A 270 15.58 21.23 -2.39
CA ASP A 270 16.82 20.99 -1.64
C ASP A 270 17.26 19.52 -1.71
N ALA A 271 16.40 18.62 -2.18
CA ALA A 271 16.63 17.18 -2.16
C ALA A 271 17.90 16.76 -2.93
N SER A 272 18.17 17.38 -4.08
CA SER A 272 19.37 17.08 -4.89
C SER A 272 20.69 17.40 -4.18
N LYS A 273 20.67 18.33 -3.21
CA LYS A 273 21.86 18.71 -2.43
C LYS A 273 22.02 17.87 -1.17
N MET A 274 20.91 17.27 -0.70
CA MET A 274 20.86 16.56 0.58
C MET A 274 20.94 15.05 0.46
N LEU A 275 20.52 14.51 -0.69
CA LEU A 275 20.42 13.08 -0.90
C LEU A 275 21.61 12.56 -1.71
N PRO A 276 22.18 11.40 -1.36
CA PRO A 276 23.08 10.68 -2.25
C PRO A 276 22.34 10.24 -3.52
N GLU A 277 23.06 9.96 -4.59
CA GLU A 277 22.52 9.69 -5.93
C GLU A 277 21.40 8.64 -5.94
N HIS A 278 21.61 7.49 -5.27
CA HIS A 278 20.61 6.44 -5.21
C HIS A 278 19.31 6.87 -4.49
N ALA A 279 19.43 7.64 -3.40
CA ALA A 279 18.27 8.16 -2.67
C ALA A 279 17.58 9.27 -3.45
N PHE A 280 18.34 10.09 -4.18
CA PHE A 280 17.76 11.12 -5.05
C PHE A 280 17.00 10.52 -6.24
N SER A 281 17.52 9.43 -6.82
CA SER A 281 16.80 8.67 -7.85
C SER A 281 15.46 8.14 -7.34
N ASP A 282 15.41 7.58 -6.13
CA ASP A 282 14.15 7.13 -5.52
C ASP A 282 13.20 8.30 -5.23
N PHE A 283 13.74 9.43 -4.76
CA PHE A 283 12.97 10.65 -4.55
C PHE A 283 12.35 11.18 -5.86
N GLN A 284 13.09 11.16 -6.96
CA GLN A 284 12.58 11.54 -8.29
C GLN A 284 11.45 10.62 -8.75
N LYS A 285 11.51 9.31 -8.45
CA LYS A 285 10.40 8.39 -8.73
C LYS A 285 9.15 8.71 -7.90
N ASP A 286 9.30 9.08 -6.63
CA ASP A 286 8.17 9.54 -5.81
C ASP A 286 7.51 10.80 -6.41
N LEU A 287 8.31 11.76 -6.87
CA LEU A 287 7.80 12.97 -7.54
C LEU A 287 7.10 12.63 -8.86
N TYR A 288 7.68 11.72 -9.65
CA TYR A 288 7.07 11.25 -10.89
C TYR A 288 5.69 10.64 -10.64
N CYS A 289 5.56 9.75 -9.65
CA CYS A 289 4.27 9.16 -9.28
C CYS A 289 3.24 10.23 -8.90
N SER A 290 3.66 11.23 -8.11
CA SER A 290 2.80 12.35 -7.72
C SER A 290 2.36 13.19 -8.92
N HIS A 291 3.28 13.53 -9.82
CA HIS A 291 2.97 14.30 -11.02
C HIS A 291 2.06 13.53 -11.98
N LEU A 292 2.25 12.21 -12.11
CA LEU A 292 1.36 11.37 -12.90
C LEU A 292 -0.07 11.37 -12.33
N TYR A 293 -0.21 11.25 -11.01
CA TYR A 293 -1.49 11.39 -10.33
C TYR A 293 -2.13 12.76 -10.60
N GLN A 294 -1.36 13.86 -10.49
CA GLN A 294 -1.83 15.21 -10.73
C GLN A 294 -2.31 15.40 -12.17
N ALA A 295 -1.57 14.85 -13.14
CA ALA A 295 -1.94 14.92 -14.56
C ALA A 295 -3.28 14.20 -14.82
N VAL A 296 -3.47 12.99 -14.28
CA VAL A 296 -4.72 12.24 -14.41
C VAL A 296 -5.86 12.96 -13.69
N TYR A 297 -5.60 13.51 -12.50
CA TYR A 297 -6.60 14.27 -11.75
C TYR A 297 -7.07 15.50 -12.54
N GLN A 298 -6.14 16.25 -13.09
CA GLN A 298 -6.49 17.43 -13.92
C GLN A 298 -7.25 17.02 -15.20
N ALA A 299 -6.85 15.94 -15.85
CA ALA A 299 -7.56 15.43 -17.03
C ALA A 299 -9.00 15.01 -16.69
N LYS A 300 -9.22 14.39 -15.53
CA LYS A 300 -10.55 13.96 -15.08
C LYS A 300 -11.44 15.11 -14.62
N THR A 301 -10.88 16.06 -13.88
CA THR A 301 -11.66 17.06 -13.13
C THR A 301 -11.57 18.47 -13.72
N GLY A 302 -10.64 18.74 -14.61
CA GLY A 302 -10.30 20.10 -15.05
C GLY A 302 -9.54 20.93 -14.01
N GLN A 303 -9.29 20.41 -12.81
CA GLN A 303 -8.66 21.15 -11.71
C GLN A 303 -7.18 20.81 -11.61
N ALA A 304 -6.32 21.81 -11.63
CA ALA A 304 -4.89 21.63 -11.37
C ALA A 304 -4.61 21.48 -9.88
N LEU A 305 -3.73 20.55 -9.54
CA LEU A 305 -3.14 20.44 -8.21
C LEU A 305 -1.77 21.13 -8.16
N PRO A 306 -1.36 21.70 -7.01
CA PRO A 306 -0.01 22.25 -6.87
C PRO A 306 1.03 21.17 -7.13
N ASN A 307 2.04 21.47 -7.97
CA ASN A 307 3.12 20.52 -8.23
C ASN A 307 4.06 20.41 -7.03
N GLU A 308 4.80 19.31 -6.98
CA GLU A 308 5.66 18.97 -5.83
C GLU A 308 6.83 19.92 -5.63
N TYR A 309 7.24 20.68 -6.65
CA TYR A 309 8.33 21.64 -6.54
C TYR A 309 7.88 22.98 -5.96
N THR A 310 6.61 23.34 -6.16
CA THR A 310 6.03 24.61 -5.69
C THR A 310 5.20 24.46 -4.42
N HIS A 311 4.87 23.21 -4.04
CA HIS A 311 4.09 22.93 -2.85
C HIS A 311 4.96 23.11 -1.60
N SER A 312 4.61 24.08 -0.77
CA SER A 312 5.26 24.28 0.53
C SER A 312 4.80 23.26 1.57
N VAL A 313 5.64 23.00 2.57
CA VAL A 313 5.25 22.21 3.76
C VAL A 313 4.05 22.87 4.43
N ILE A 314 3.04 22.08 4.75
CA ILE A 314 1.82 22.54 5.42
C ILE A 314 2.12 22.81 6.88
N ILE A 315 1.97 24.05 7.32
CA ILE A 315 2.13 24.46 8.73
C ILE A 315 0.74 24.86 9.25
N ARG A 316 0.29 24.23 10.32
CA ARG A 316 -0.99 24.51 10.98
C ARG A 316 -0.79 24.99 12.41
#